data_c606102856de83898fca8462a5a02996
#
_entry.id   c606102856de83898fca8462a5a02996
#
_cell.length_a   1.000
_cell.length_b   1.000
_cell.length_c   1.000
_cell.angle_alpha   90.00
_cell.angle_beta   90.00
_cell.angle_gamma   90.00
#
_symmetry.space_group_name_H-M   'P 1'
#
loop_
_entity.id
_entity.type
_entity.pdbx_description
1 polymer ?
#
loop_
_entity_poly.entity_id
_entity_poly.type
_entity_poly.pdbx_seq_one_letter_code
_entity_poly.pdbx_strand_id
1 'polypeptide(L)'
;DPRFPFYQMSEDIELVAKGEGQRIDSYLQLKTCPSEQLRGKILIDSPGFDADAQRTSTLKITDHIIDLSDLVLVFFDARHPEPGAMHDTLDHLVSNTINRNDAGKFLYILNQIDSAAREDNPEEVVAAWQRALGERGLTAGRFYTIYNPEAAVPIADDNLRQRFERKRDADLEEIHNRMHEVEIERAYRIVGVLERTARDIEERAIPAISEAVSRWKRRVLWGDAVAFSLLLIALIGITINLGYWEGFRFAPPWLDSLMTNPVAQISSGVGIVAVILGLHFVIRALSARSLLRRLRKQSAHLAIRGNLANAFLRNTKPWRSIFSTSPAGWGRGAKK
;
A
#
# COMPACT_ATOMS: atom_id res chain seq x y z
N ASP A 1 -7.31 7.59 -13.58
CA ASP A 1 -6.96 6.17 -13.42
C ASP A 1 -7.46 5.70 -12.06
N PRO A 2 -8.35 4.68 -11.98
CA PRO A 2 -8.88 4.17 -10.71
C PRO A 2 -7.80 3.61 -9.76
N ARG A 3 -6.56 3.46 -10.21
CA ARG A 3 -5.41 3.08 -9.38
C ARG A 3 -4.75 4.26 -8.68
N PHE A 4 -5.12 5.49 -9.02
CA PHE A 4 -4.60 6.68 -8.36
C PHE A 4 -5.16 6.75 -6.93
N PRO A 5 -4.36 7.06 -5.89
CA PRO A 5 -4.80 7.05 -4.49
C PRO A 5 -6.04 7.91 -4.22
N PHE A 6 -6.27 8.96 -5.00
CA PHE A 6 -7.43 9.84 -4.92
C PHE A 6 -8.77 9.12 -5.14
N TYR A 7 -8.77 8.03 -5.93
CA TYR A 7 -9.95 7.22 -6.23
C TYR A 7 -10.07 6.00 -5.31
N GLN A 8 -9.08 5.74 -4.44
CA GLN A 8 -9.14 4.68 -3.44
C GLN A 8 -9.73 5.20 -2.13
N MET A 9 -10.86 5.88 -2.24
CA MET A 9 -11.60 6.37 -1.09
C MET A 9 -12.20 5.20 -0.31
N SER A 10 -12.36 5.34 1.02
CA SER A 10 -13.01 4.31 1.83
C SER A 10 -14.46 4.08 1.38
N GLU A 11 -15.02 2.89 1.64
CA GLU A 11 -16.42 2.56 1.30
C GLU A 11 -17.44 3.58 1.86
N ASP A 12 -17.13 4.23 2.98
CA ASP A 12 -17.97 5.29 3.57
C ASP A 12 -17.99 6.56 2.72
N ILE A 13 -16.90 6.89 2.03
CA ILE A 13 -16.84 8.02 1.11
C ILE A 13 -17.54 7.66 -0.21
N GLU A 14 -17.43 6.40 -0.66
CA GLU A 14 -18.20 5.89 -1.80
C GLU A 14 -19.72 5.95 -1.58
N LEU A 15 -20.20 5.73 -0.36
CA LEU A 15 -21.62 5.83 -0.01
C LEU A 15 -22.13 7.28 -0.06
N VAL A 16 -21.32 8.23 0.38
CA VAL A 16 -21.62 9.67 0.27
C VAL A 16 -21.51 10.13 -1.19
N ALA A 17 -20.56 9.61 -1.95
CA ALA A 17 -20.34 9.92 -3.35
C ALA A 17 -21.33 9.22 -4.31
N LYS A 18 -22.05 8.18 -3.89
CA LYS A 18 -23.06 7.50 -4.74
C LYS A 18 -24.19 8.39 -5.23
N GLY A 19 -24.46 9.51 -4.54
CA GLY A 19 -25.33 10.58 -5.08
C GLY A 19 -24.61 11.55 -6.02
N GLU A 20 -23.27 11.68 -5.90
CA GLU A 20 -22.44 12.70 -6.57
C GLU A 20 -21.21 12.14 -7.27
N GLY A 21 -20.95 10.83 -7.21
CA GLY A 21 -19.71 10.21 -7.64
C GLY A 21 -19.31 10.37 -9.11
N GLN A 22 -20.23 10.77 -9.98
CA GLN A 22 -19.94 11.25 -11.33
C GLN A 22 -19.40 12.69 -11.34
N ARG A 23 -19.47 13.40 -10.22
CA ARG A 23 -19.08 14.82 -10.12
C ARG A 23 -17.65 15.05 -9.63
N ILE A 24 -17.01 14.10 -8.96
CA ILE A 24 -15.63 14.28 -8.50
C ILE A 24 -14.69 14.56 -9.68
N ASP A 25 -14.85 13.85 -10.79
CA ASP A 25 -14.08 14.11 -12.02
C ASP A 25 -14.35 15.49 -12.61
N SER A 26 -15.50 16.09 -12.37
CA SER A 26 -15.82 17.44 -12.84
C SER A 26 -15.23 18.55 -11.95
N TYR A 27 -14.87 18.25 -10.71
CA TYR A 27 -14.19 19.19 -9.79
C TYR A 27 -12.67 19.11 -9.88
N LEU A 28 -12.11 18.01 -10.36
CA LEU A 28 -10.67 17.86 -10.50
C LEU A 28 -10.17 18.53 -11.78
N GLN A 29 -9.62 19.73 -11.65
CA GLN A 29 -8.97 20.43 -12.75
C GLN A 29 -7.45 20.31 -12.58
N LEU A 30 -6.78 19.71 -13.56
CA LEU A 30 -5.33 19.71 -13.64
C LEU A 30 -4.84 20.93 -14.41
N LYS A 31 -4.03 21.76 -13.76
CA LYS A 31 -3.31 22.87 -14.39
C LYS A 31 -1.81 22.60 -14.29
N THR A 32 -1.08 22.89 -15.36
CA THR A 32 0.39 22.80 -15.38
C THR A 32 0.98 24.18 -15.49
N CYS A 33 2.08 24.45 -14.80
CA CYS A 33 2.80 25.70 -14.89
C CYS A 33 4.31 25.45 -15.02
N PRO A 34 5.05 26.28 -15.78
CA PRO A 34 6.50 26.19 -15.91
C PRO A 34 7.18 26.90 -14.73
N SER A 35 7.15 26.29 -13.54
CA SER A 35 7.78 26.82 -12.32
C SER A 35 8.85 25.87 -11.81
N GLU A 36 10.06 26.37 -11.62
CA GLU A 36 11.16 25.59 -11.03
C GLU A 36 10.87 25.23 -9.56
N GLN A 37 10.19 26.10 -8.79
CA GLN A 37 9.81 25.84 -7.41
C GLN A 37 8.80 24.69 -7.28
N LEU A 38 7.96 24.50 -8.29
CA LEU A 38 6.93 23.46 -8.32
C LEU A 38 7.37 22.19 -9.04
N ARG A 39 8.58 22.16 -9.56
CA ARG A 39 9.10 20.99 -10.27
C ARG A 39 9.05 19.74 -9.38
N GLY A 40 8.40 18.68 -9.87
CA GLY A 40 8.24 17.43 -9.13
C GLY A 40 7.22 17.47 -7.98
N LYS A 41 6.48 18.59 -7.84
CA LYS A 41 5.46 18.78 -6.81
C LYS A 41 4.06 18.85 -7.42
N ILE A 42 3.07 18.47 -6.64
CA ILE A 42 1.65 18.61 -6.96
C ILE A 42 1.05 19.49 -5.88
N LEU A 43 0.57 20.67 -6.26
CA LEU A 43 -0.23 21.51 -5.39
C LEU A 43 -1.69 21.13 -5.59
N ILE A 44 -2.40 20.92 -4.49
CA ILE A 44 -3.83 20.61 -4.48
C ILE A 44 -4.52 21.79 -3.81
N ASP A 45 -5.33 22.51 -4.58
CA ASP A 45 -6.24 23.51 -4.04
C ASP A 45 -7.54 22.81 -3.65
N SER A 46 -7.86 22.82 -2.36
CA SER A 46 -9.08 22.20 -1.85
C SER A 46 -10.23 23.20 -1.87
N PRO A 47 -11.50 22.75 -2.04
CA PRO A 47 -12.65 23.63 -1.89
C PRO A 47 -12.63 24.34 -0.53
N GLY A 48 -13.00 25.60 -0.51
CA GLY A 48 -13.13 26.38 0.73
C GLY A 48 -14.17 25.81 1.69
N PHE A 49 -14.09 26.20 2.95
CA PHE A 49 -15.02 25.76 4.01
C PHE A 49 -16.30 26.60 4.08
N ASP A 50 -16.65 27.28 3.00
CA ASP A 50 -17.82 28.15 2.96
C ASP A 50 -19.15 27.43 3.25
N ALA A 51 -20.00 28.13 3.93
CA ALA A 51 -21.03 27.75 4.89
C ALA A 51 -22.28 27.02 4.38
N ASP A 52 -22.36 26.39 3.21
CA ASP A 52 -23.63 25.81 2.77
C ASP A 52 -23.65 24.29 2.52
N ALA A 53 -24.80 23.72 2.55
CA ALA A 53 -25.33 22.35 2.52
C ALA A 53 -24.46 21.16 1.97
N GLN A 54 -23.28 21.39 1.38
CA GLN A 54 -22.35 20.37 0.87
C GLN A 54 -21.22 20.04 1.88
N ARG A 55 -21.31 20.53 3.10
CA ARG A 55 -20.26 20.55 4.11
C ARG A 55 -19.64 19.18 4.42
N THR A 56 -20.44 18.15 4.56
CA THR A 56 -19.95 16.84 5.05
C THR A 56 -19.14 16.09 3.99
N SER A 57 -19.52 16.15 2.72
CA SER A 57 -18.79 15.51 1.63
C SER A 57 -17.49 16.26 1.32
N THR A 58 -17.52 17.59 1.33
CA THR A 58 -16.33 18.43 1.12
C THR A 58 -15.29 18.23 2.23
N LEU A 59 -15.73 18.18 3.49
CA LEU A 59 -14.84 17.91 4.63
C LEU A 59 -14.16 16.55 4.53
N LYS A 60 -14.89 15.50 4.18
CA LYS A 60 -14.30 14.16 4.00
C LYS A 60 -13.29 14.10 2.85
N ILE A 61 -13.55 14.81 1.76
CA ILE A 61 -12.60 14.92 0.64
C ILE A 61 -11.34 15.66 1.09
N THR A 62 -11.51 16.75 1.83
CA THR A 62 -10.38 17.54 2.37
C THR A 62 -9.55 16.72 3.35
N ASP A 63 -10.18 15.98 4.27
CA ASP A 63 -9.47 15.06 5.18
C ASP A 63 -8.65 14.02 4.41
N HIS A 64 -9.23 13.47 3.35
CA HIS A 64 -8.50 12.51 2.50
C HIS A 64 -7.32 13.15 1.76
N ILE A 65 -7.49 14.38 1.26
CA ILE A 65 -6.41 15.17 0.65
C ILE A 65 -5.29 15.42 1.67
N ILE A 66 -5.65 15.81 2.89
CA ILE A 66 -4.73 16.03 3.99
C ILE A 66 -3.92 14.76 4.28
N ASP A 67 -4.58 13.60 4.34
CA ASP A 67 -3.90 12.32 4.59
C ASP A 67 -2.89 11.94 3.50
N LEU A 68 -3.18 12.29 2.26
CA LEU A 68 -2.29 12.04 1.11
C LEU A 68 -1.15 13.05 1.00
N SER A 69 -1.33 14.27 1.57
CA SER A 69 -0.39 15.37 1.42
C SER A 69 0.83 15.20 2.31
N ASP A 70 1.99 15.53 1.78
CA ASP A 70 3.25 15.58 2.52
C ASP A 70 3.42 16.90 3.29
N LEU A 71 2.77 17.97 2.83
CA LEU A 71 2.73 19.29 3.45
C LEU A 71 1.34 19.88 3.27
N VAL A 72 0.83 20.57 4.27
CA VAL A 72 -0.48 21.22 4.27
C VAL A 72 -0.30 22.70 4.64
N LEU A 73 -0.73 23.58 3.75
CA LEU A 73 -0.74 25.02 3.95
C LEU A 73 -2.16 25.44 4.31
N VAL A 74 -2.37 25.90 5.54
CA VAL A 74 -3.67 26.38 6.01
C VAL A 74 -3.70 27.89 5.93
N PHE A 75 -4.49 28.42 5.00
CA PHE A 75 -4.58 29.86 4.76
C PHE A 75 -5.72 30.50 5.54
N PHE A 76 -5.42 31.65 6.14
CA PHE A 76 -6.37 32.53 6.82
C PHE A 76 -6.32 33.91 6.14
N ASP A 77 -7.46 34.61 6.10
CA ASP A 77 -7.58 35.92 5.49
C ASP A 77 -7.46 37.02 6.56
N ALA A 78 -6.45 37.88 6.44
CA ALA A 78 -6.23 38.97 7.38
C ALA A 78 -7.32 40.06 7.35
N ARG A 79 -8.12 40.13 6.29
CA ARG A 79 -9.28 41.05 6.21
C ARG A 79 -10.42 40.67 7.15
N HIS A 80 -10.46 39.41 7.54
CA HIS A 80 -11.50 38.86 8.39
C HIS A 80 -10.87 38.11 9.59
N PRO A 81 -10.14 38.83 10.48
CA PRO A 81 -9.42 38.20 11.58
C PRO A 81 -10.35 37.71 12.69
N GLU A 82 -11.65 37.99 12.59
CA GLU A 82 -12.64 37.63 13.62
C GLU A 82 -12.87 36.11 13.66
N PRO A 83 -13.09 35.57 14.86
CA PRO A 83 -13.31 34.12 15.07
C PRO A 83 -14.45 33.53 14.24
N GLY A 84 -15.44 34.31 13.85
CA GLY A 84 -16.64 33.83 13.16
C GLY A 84 -16.35 33.26 11.76
N ALA A 85 -15.62 33.99 10.92
CA ALA A 85 -15.28 33.55 9.56
C ALA A 85 -14.23 32.42 9.54
N MET A 86 -13.36 32.40 10.58
CA MET A 86 -12.34 31.36 10.73
C MET A 86 -12.83 30.15 11.52
N HIS A 87 -13.97 30.25 12.19
CA HIS A 87 -14.44 29.28 13.17
C HIS A 87 -14.48 27.87 12.62
N ASP A 88 -15.01 27.69 11.45
CA ASP A 88 -15.14 26.38 10.82
C ASP A 88 -13.80 25.78 10.42
N THR A 89 -12.89 26.61 9.90
CA THR A 89 -11.50 26.19 9.58
C THR A 89 -10.75 25.83 10.86
N LEU A 90 -10.90 26.62 11.91
CA LEU A 90 -10.28 26.36 13.21
C LEU A 90 -10.83 25.07 13.85
N ASP A 91 -12.14 24.87 13.83
CA ASP A 91 -12.76 23.69 14.44
C ASP A 91 -12.46 22.40 13.70
N HIS A 92 -12.52 22.42 12.38
CA HIS A 92 -12.32 21.20 11.59
C HIS A 92 -10.86 20.89 11.30
N LEU A 93 -10.07 21.87 10.94
CA LEU A 93 -8.66 21.63 10.58
C LEU A 93 -7.73 21.70 11.81
N VAL A 94 -7.83 22.74 12.62
CA VAL A 94 -6.87 22.96 13.72
C VAL A 94 -7.13 21.98 14.85
N SER A 95 -8.36 21.83 15.33
CA SER A 95 -8.69 20.93 16.44
C SER A 95 -8.41 19.45 16.11
N ASN A 96 -8.62 19.04 14.86
CA ASN A 96 -8.33 17.69 14.43
C ASN A 96 -6.84 17.44 14.18
N THR A 97 -6.05 18.48 13.88
CA THR A 97 -4.63 18.33 13.54
C THR A 97 -3.71 18.23 14.75
N ILE A 98 -4.08 18.84 15.89
CA ILE A 98 -3.27 18.88 17.11
C ILE A 98 -2.95 17.47 17.64
N ASN A 99 -3.90 16.55 17.51
CA ASN A 99 -3.76 15.17 17.99
C ASN A 99 -3.17 14.21 16.94
N ARG A 100 -2.79 14.71 15.77
CA ARG A 100 -2.21 13.87 14.71
C ARG A 100 -0.72 13.64 14.95
N ASN A 101 -0.28 12.41 14.68
CA ASN A 101 1.15 12.06 14.73
C ASN A 101 1.98 12.80 13.67
N ASP A 102 1.34 13.39 12.66
CA ASP A 102 1.93 14.12 11.54
C ASP A 102 1.64 15.64 11.60
N ALA A 103 1.35 16.17 12.77
CA ALA A 103 1.03 17.59 12.99
C ALA A 103 2.13 18.55 12.46
N GLY A 104 3.38 18.10 12.40
CA GLY A 104 4.51 18.88 11.85
C GLY A 104 4.43 19.21 10.35
N LYS A 105 3.49 18.60 9.61
CA LYS A 105 3.27 18.90 8.19
C LYS A 105 2.38 20.12 7.94
N PHE A 106 1.78 20.71 8.99
CA PHE A 106 0.88 21.84 8.84
C PHE A 106 1.64 23.16 9.03
N LEU A 107 1.45 24.08 8.08
CA LEU A 107 1.90 25.48 8.17
C LEU A 107 0.67 26.39 8.19
N TYR A 108 0.62 27.30 9.13
CA TYR A 108 -0.50 28.22 9.30
C TYR A 108 -0.12 29.58 8.76
N ILE A 109 -0.86 30.09 7.78
CA ILE A 109 -0.49 31.24 6.98
C ILE A 109 -1.61 32.28 7.03
N LEU A 110 -1.30 33.44 7.53
CA LEU A 110 -2.16 34.63 7.46
C LEU A 110 -1.82 35.37 6.16
N ASN A 111 -2.72 35.28 5.20
CA ASN A 111 -2.58 35.91 3.89
C ASN A 111 -3.22 37.29 3.89
N GLN A 112 -2.80 38.14 2.94
CA GLN A 112 -3.30 39.51 2.72
C GLN A 112 -3.05 40.43 3.92
N ILE A 113 -1.93 40.25 4.59
CA ILE A 113 -1.55 41.08 5.75
C ILE A 113 -1.37 42.56 5.39
N ASP A 114 -1.13 42.87 4.13
CA ASP A 114 -1.09 44.25 3.60
C ASP A 114 -2.40 45.03 3.85
N SER A 115 -3.52 44.33 3.94
CA SER A 115 -4.80 44.96 4.29
C SER A 115 -4.82 45.53 5.70
N ALA A 116 -4.09 44.92 6.63
CA ALA A 116 -3.95 45.39 7.99
C ALA A 116 -3.14 46.69 8.12
N ALA A 117 -2.40 47.09 7.07
CA ALA A 117 -1.68 48.36 7.06
C ALA A 117 -2.62 49.59 7.11
N ARG A 118 -3.91 49.42 6.93
CA ARG A 118 -4.94 50.47 7.08
C ARG A 118 -5.46 50.57 8.51
N GLU A 119 -5.16 49.61 9.35
CA GLU A 119 -5.59 49.63 10.75
C GLU A 119 -4.64 50.48 11.59
N ASP A 120 -5.13 51.02 12.68
CA ASP A 120 -4.30 51.81 13.61
C ASP A 120 -3.20 50.99 14.27
N ASN A 121 -3.42 49.69 14.44
CA ASN A 121 -2.45 48.75 15.00
C ASN A 121 -2.41 47.44 14.16
N PRO A 122 -1.60 47.39 13.12
CA PRO A 122 -1.50 46.20 12.27
C PRO A 122 -1.03 44.93 13.00
N GLU A 123 -0.22 45.07 14.05
CA GLU A 123 0.23 43.94 14.87
C GLU A 123 -0.91 43.27 15.64
N GLU A 124 -1.95 44.00 15.97
CA GLU A 124 -3.12 43.46 16.68
C GLU A 124 -3.87 42.41 15.83
N VAL A 125 -3.89 42.55 14.53
CA VAL A 125 -4.49 41.58 13.59
C VAL A 125 -3.76 40.24 13.70
N VAL A 126 -2.43 40.25 13.69
CA VAL A 126 -1.60 39.04 13.84
C VAL A 126 -1.79 38.44 15.24
N ALA A 127 -1.78 39.28 16.28
CA ALA A 127 -1.98 38.85 17.64
C ALA A 127 -3.37 38.24 17.89
N ALA A 128 -4.43 38.82 17.30
CA ALA A 128 -5.78 38.29 17.38
C ALA A 128 -5.89 36.91 16.72
N TRP A 129 -5.30 36.76 15.53
CA TRP A 129 -5.23 35.49 14.84
C TRP A 129 -4.48 34.43 15.66
N GLN A 130 -3.30 34.75 16.20
CA GLN A 130 -2.54 33.83 17.04
C GLN A 130 -3.27 33.45 18.33
N ARG A 131 -4.00 34.39 18.96
CA ARG A 131 -4.86 34.08 20.10
C ARG A 131 -5.96 33.10 19.73
N ALA A 132 -6.65 33.31 18.61
CA ALA A 132 -7.69 32.41 18.13
C ALA A 132 -7.18 30.98 17.87
N LEU A 133 -5.98 30.84 17.33
CA LEU A 133 -5.31 29.55 17.19
C LEU A 133 -4.97 28.91 18.54
N GLY A 134 -4.45 29.73 19.48
CA GLY A 134 -4.11 29.29 20.84
C GLY A 134 -5.31 28.81 21.64
N GLU A 135 -6.47 29.49 21.54
CA GLU A 135 -7.73 29.08 22.15
C GLU A 135 -8.21 27.70 21.70
N ARG A 136 -7.84 27.29 20.48
CA ARG A 136 -8.14 25.95 19.92
C ARG A 136 -7.06 24.92 20.27
N GLY A 137 -6.10 25.27 21.11
CA GLY A 137 -5.04 24.39 21.60
C GLY A 137 -3.76 24.41 20.77
N LEU A 138 -3.68 25.21 19.70
CA LEU A 138 -2.46 25.36 18.91
C LEU A 138 -1.50 26.35 19.58
N THR A 139 -0.86 25.92 20.64
CA THR A 139 0.09 26.73 21.43
C THR A 139 1.49 26.77 20.85
N ALA A 140 1.82 25.81 19.97
CA ALA A 140 3.11 25.74 19.27
C ALA A 140 2.85 25.39 17.81
N GLY A 141 3.41 26.17 16.89
CA GLY A 141 3.23 25.96 15.46
C GLY A 141 4.11 26.88 14.65
N ARG A 142 4.09 26.68 13.34
CA ARG A 142 4.78 27.54 12.39
C ARG A 142 3.76 28.51 11.79
N PHE A 143 3.88 29.77 12.17
CA PHE A 143 2.98 30.85 11.82
C PHE A 143 3.67 31.83 10.87
N TYR A 144 3.06 32.04 9.71
CA TYR A 144 3.61 32.86 8.65
C TYR A 144 2.62 33.95 8.22
N THR A 145 3.15 35.08 7.76
CA THR A 145 2.35 36.20 7.25
C THR A 145 2.81 36.55 5.87
N ILE A 146 1.93 36.49 4.88
CA ILE A 146 2.26 36.76 3.48
C ILE A 146 1.23 37.67 2.82
N TYR A 147 1.61 38.21 1.67
CA TYR A 147 0.73 38.88 0.73
C TYR A 147 1.35 38.89 -0.66
N ASN A 148 0.54 39.09 -1.69
CA ASN A 148 1.00 39.24 -3.06
C ASN A 148 1.34 40.71 -3.34
N PRO A 149 2.61 41.09 -3.60
CA PRO A 149 3.01 42.50 -3.85
C PRO A 149 2.33 43.09 -5.07
N GLU A 150 1.97 42.30 -6.09
CA GLU A 150 1.30 42.77 -7.29
C GLU A 150 -0.17 43.14 -7.08
N ALA A 151 -0.80 42.56 -6.06
CA ALA A 151 -2.19 42.81 -5.70
C ALA A 151 -2.34 43.52 -4.35
N ALA A 152 -1.21 43.97 -3.78
CA ALA A 152 -1.19 44.56 -2.46
C ALA A 152 -1.88 45.92 -2.39
N VAL A 153 -2.51 46.18 -1.26
CA VAL A 153 -3.00 47.51 -0.92
C VAL A 153 -1.81 48.46 -0.74
N PRO A 154 -1.83 49.66 -1.35
CA PRO A 154 -0.74 50.64 -1.18
C PRO A 154 -0.57 50.99 0.31
N ILE A 155 0.68 50.84 0.81
CA ILE A 155 1.08 51.19 2.16
C ILE A 155 1.78 52.53 2.11
N ALA A 156 1.17 53.55 2.70
CA ALA A 156 1.65 54.94 2.62
C ALA A 156 2.89 55.20 3.49
N ASP A 157 3.02 54.52 4.64
CA ASP A 157 4.19 54.62 5.49
C ASP A 157 5.29 53.69 4.97
N ASP A 158 6.42 54.31 4.57
CA ASP A 158 7.59 53.62 4.03
C ASP A 158 8.25 52.71 5.06
N ASN A 159 8.25 53.03 6.35
CA ASN A 159 8.82 52.19 7.40
C ASN A 159 7.97 50.95 7.61
N LEU A 160 6.65 51.12 7.63
CA LEU A 160 5.69 50.02 7.76
C LEU A 160 5.77 49.10 6.55
N ARG A 161 5.83 49.68 5.33
CA ARG A 161 6.00 48.92 4.10
C ARG A 161 7.25 48.05 4.13
N GLN A 162 8.40 48.59 4.46
CA GLN A 162 9.67 47.87 4.55
C GLN A 162 9.64 46.76 5.61
N ARG A 163 8.91 46.93 6.71
CA ARG A 163 8.71 45.89 7.75
C ARG A 163 7.89 44.76 7.20
N PHE A 164 6.78 45.05 6.51
CA PHE A 164 5.93 44.04 5.90
C PHE A 164 6.61 43.27 4.79
N GLU A 165 7.37 43.98 3.92
CA GLU A 165 8.16 43.36 2.86
C GLU A 165 9.20 42.39 3.44
N ARG A 166 9.98 42.84 4.41
CA ARG A 166 11.01 42.01 5.07
C ARG A 166 10.37 40.78 5.78
N LYS A 167 9.24 40.96 6.47
CA LYS A 167 8.56 39.87 7.14
C LYS A 167 8.01 38.86 6.12
N ARG A 168 7.31 39.36 5.08
CA ARG A 168 6.81 38.52 3.98
C ARG A 168 7.94 37.71 3.32
N ASP A 169 9.04 38.35 2.99
CA ASP A 169 10.15 37.71 2.28
C ASP A 169 10.79 36.62 3.16
N ALA A 170 11.01 36.90 4.44
CA ALA A 170 11.52 35.92 5.38
C ALA A 170 10.56 34.72 5.58
N ASP A 171 9.27 34.98 5.73
CA ASP A 171 8.25 33.94 5.90
C ASP A 171 8.09 33.10 4.64
N LEU A 172 8.13 33.73 3.46
CA LEU A 172 8.03 33.04 2.18
C LEU A 172 9.27 32.17 1.92
N GLU A 173 10.45 32.65 2.25
CA GLU A 173 11.70 31.88 2.18
C GLU A 173 11.61 30.63 3.09
N GLU A 174 11.11 30.78 4.33
CA GLU A 174 10.96 29.64 5.23
C GLU A 174 9.91 28.64 4.71
N ILE A 175 8.80 29.08 4.14
CA ILE A 175 7.82 28.20 3.49
C ILE A 175 8.46 27.43 2.33
N HIS A 176 9.24 28.09 1.47
CA HIS A 176 9.94 27.45 0.36
C HIS A 176 10.98 26.43 0.87
N ASN A 177 11.74 26.77 1.90
CA ASN A 177 12.68 25.87 2.52
C ASN A 177 11.97 24.62 3.06
N ARG A 178 10.81 24.80 3.71
CA ARG A 178 10.01 23.68 4.21
C ARG A 178 9.47 22.79 3.08
N MET A 179 9.03 23.38 1.97
CA MET A 179 8.62 22.63 0.76
C MET A 179 9.79 21.80 0.19
N HIS A 180 11.02 22.29 0.28
CA HIS A 180 12.21 21.55 -0.15
C HIS A 180 12.59 20.43 0.84
N GLU A 181 12.56 20.70 2.13
CA GLU A 181 12.82 19.71 3.18
C GLU A 181 11.86 18.51 3.07
N VAL A 182 10.58 18.75 2.82
CA VAL A 182 9.56 17.70 2.66
C VAL A 182 9.89 16.77 1.50
N GLU A 183 10.45 17.27 0.42
CA GLU A 183 10.90 16.45 -0.70
C GLU A 183 12.00 15.46 -0.27
N ILE A 184 12.97 15.95 0.52
CA ILE A 184 14.04 15.12 1.08
C ILE A 184 13.47 14.10 2.09
N GLU A 185 12.63 14.54 3.02
CA GLU A 185 11.96 13.67 4.00
C GLU A 185 11.14 12.57 3.32
N ARG A 186 10.46 12.89 2.22
CA ARG A 186 9.72 11.91 1.41
C ARG A 186 10.65 10.85 0.83
N ALA A 187 11.80 11.24 0.30
CA ALA A 187 12.80 10.31 -0.22
C ALA A 187 13.27 9.33 0.88
N TYR A 188 13.59 9.84 2.07
CA TYR A 188 13.97 9.01 3.22
C TYR A 188 12.83 8.08 3.68
N ARG A 189 11.57 8.56 3.70
CA ARG A 189 10.41 7.69 4.02
C ARG A 189 10.25 6.57 3.02
N ILE A 190 10.38 6.84 1.72
CA ILE A 190 10.30 5.83 0.66
C ILE A 190 11.38 4.77 0.86
N VAL A 191 12.63 5.20 1.08
CA VAL A 191 13.76 4.28 1.34
C VAL A 191 13.49 3.45 2.59
N GLY A 192 13.04 4.08 3.68
CA GLY A 192 12.71 3.38 4.92
C GLY A 192 11.56 2.37 4.78
N VAL A 193 10.54 2.67 3.96
CA VAL A 193 9.46 1.73 3.65
C VAL A 193 9.97 0.57 2.79
N LEU A 194 10.82 0.84 1.81
CA LEU A 194 11.45 -0.20 0.98
C LEU A 194 12.33 -1.12 1.82
N GLU A 195 13.15 -0.56 2.69
CA GLU A 195 14.01 -1.34 3.59
C GLU A 195 13.20 -2.23 4.54
N ARG A 196 12.16 -1.68 5.18
CA ARG A 196 11.26 -2.46 6.04
C ARG A 196 10.55 -3.57 5.25
N THR A 197 10.09 -3.26 4.04
CA THR A 197 9.43 -4.24 3.18
C THR A 197 10.39 -5.35 2.76
N ALA A 198 11.64 -5.00 2.41
CA ALA A 198 12.68 -5.98 2.07
C ALA A 198 12.99 -6.87 3.28
N ARG A 199 13.13 -6.29 4.47
CA ARG A 199 13.36 -7.02 5.73
C ARG A 199 12.18 -7.94 6.08
N ASP A 200 10.94 -7.47 5.97
CA ASP A 200 9.73 -8.30 6.18
C ASP A 200 9.67 -9.49 5.19
N ILE A 201 10.10 -9.29 3.95
CA ILE A 201 10.21 -10.38 2.97
C ILE A 201 11.26 -11.38 3.42
N GLU A 202 12.46 -10.94 3.77
CA GLU A 202 13.58 -11.79 4.14
C GLU A 202 13.34 -12.54 5.45
N GLU A 203 12.92 -11.83 6.50
CA GLU A 203 12.82 -12.38 7.86
C GLU A 203 11.50 -13.12 8.14
N ARG A 204 10.42 -12.78 7.42
CA ARG A 204 9.08 -13.34 7.68
C ARG A 204 8.52 -14.13 6.51
N ALA A 205 8.48 -13.53 5.31
CA ALA A 205 7.81 -14.17 4.18
C ALA A 205 8.60 -15.38 3.64
N ILE A 206 9.91 -15.25 3.47
CA ILE A 206 10.76 -16.34 2.95
C ILE A 206 10.81 -17.55 3.89
N PRO A 207 11.03 -17.40 5.22
CA PRO A 207 10.97 -18.53 6.15
C PRO A 207 9.59 -19.20 6.15
N ALA A 208 8.50 -18.43 6.16
CA ALA A 208 7.13 -18.97 6.13
C ALA A 208 6.86 -19.81 4.87
N ILE A 209 7.30 -19.32 3.69
CA ILE A 209 7.16 -20.06 2.43
C ILE A 209 8.07 -21.31 2.45
N SER A 210 9.30 -21.19 2.92
CA SER A 210 10.27 -22.27 3.01
C SER A 210 9.75 -23.42 3.87
N GLU A 211 9.18 -23.08 5.02
CA GLU A 211 8.56 -24.05 5.92
C GLU A 211 7.33 -24.72 5.30
N ALA A 212 6.48 -23.94 4.66
CA ALA A 212 5.30 -24.47 3.96
C ALA A 212 5.69 -25.42 2.83
N VAL A 213 6.72 -25.08 2.04
CA VAL A 213 7.25 -25.93 0.97
C VAL A 213 7.86 -27.21 1.55
N SER A 214 8.63 -27.12 2.65
CA SER A 214 9.20 -28.30 3.32
C SER A 214 8.11 -29.23 3.86
N ARG A 215 7.07 -28.70 4.47
CA ARG A 215 5.89 -29.48 4.93
C ARG A 215 5.16 -30.13 3.75
N TRP A 216 5.01 -29.43 2.63
CA TRP A 216 4.43 -29.97 1.41
C TRP A 216 5.24 -31.12 0.84
N LYS A 217 6.56 -30.95 0.70
CA LYS A 217 7.48 -32.00 0.23
C LYS A 217 7.37 -33.27 1.08
N ARG A 218 7.44 -33.13 2.40
CA ARG A 218 7.34 -34.25 3.31
C ARG A 218 5.99 -34.99 3.16
N ARG A 219 4.88 -34.25 2.99
CA ARG A 219 3.56 -34.87 2.76
C ARG A 219 3.49 -35.61 1.43
N VAL A 220 4.09 -35.06 0.37
CA VAL A 220 4.11 -35.72 -0.94
C VAL A 220 4.93 -37.00 -0.85
N LEU A 221 6.15 -36.96 -0.30
CA LEU A 221 6.99 -38.14 -0.15
C LEU A 221 6.33 -39.26 0.70
N TRP A 222 5.73 -38.88 1.82
CA TRP A 222 4.98 -39.84 2.63
C TRP A 222 3.74 -40.37 1.90
N GLY A 223 3.03 -39.51 1.22
CA GLY A 223 1.88 -39.90 0.42
C GLY A 223 2.24 -40.86 -0.70
N ASP A 224 3.31 -40.58 -1.41
CA ASP A 224 3.87 -41.47 -2.45
C ASP A 224 4.27 -42.82 -1.84
N ALA A 225 5.05 -42.80 -0.74
CA ALA A 225 5.47 -44.03 -0.07
C ALA A 225 4.28 -44.91 0.35
N VAL A 226 3.27 -44.32 0.98
CA VAL A 226 2.06 -45.07 1.41
C VAL A 226 1.27 -45.56 0.20
N ALA A 227 1.03 -44.72 -0.80
CA ALA A 227 0.24 -45.07 -1.96
C ALA A 227 0.89 -46.18 -2.80
N PHE A 228 2.21 -46.07 -3.03
CA PHE A 228 2.93 -47.13 -3.77
C PHE A 228 3.08 -48.40 -2.97
N SER A 229 3.25 -48.36 -1.64
CA SER A 229 3.26 -49.54 -0.81
C SER A 229 1.90 -50.26 -0.82
N LEU A 230 0.79 -49.53 -0.70
CA LEU A 230 -0.56 -50.11 -0.78
C LEU A 230 -0.81 -50.71 -2.17
N LEU A 231 -0.42 -49.99 -3.22
CA LEU A 231 -0.55 -50.47 -4.60
C LEU A 231 0.23 -51.77 -4.81
N LEU A 232 1.45 -51.84 -4.31
CA LEU A 232 2.30 -53.04 -4.38
C LEU A 232 1.69 -54.20 -3.61
N ILE A 233 1.21 -53.97 -2.36
CA ILE A 233 0.58 -55.01 -1.56
C ILE A 233 -0.71 -55.52 -2.25
N ALA A 234 -1.52 -54.60 -2.80
CA ALA A 234 -2.72 -54.99 -3.54
C ALA A 234 -2.38 -55.78 -4.79
N LEU A 235 -1.37 -55.40 -5.55
CA LEU A 235 -0.92 -56.12 -6.74
C LEU A 235 -0.41 -57.52 -6.40
N ILE A 236 0.37 -57.68 -5.35
CA ILE A 236 0.84 -58.99 -4.87
C ILE A 236 -0.34 -59.82 -4.43
N GLY A 237 -1.26 -59.27 -3.63
CA GLY A 237 -2.44 -60.01 -3.15
C GLY A 237 -3.37 -60.46 -4.30
N ILE A 238 -3.59 -59.61 -5.31
CA ILE A 238 -4.37 -59.94 -6.51
C ILE A 238 -3.67 -61.07 -7.31
N THR A 239 -2.35 -60.95 -7.55
CA THR A 239 -1.63 -61.94 -8.32
C THR A 239 -1.50 -63.31 -7.60
N ILE A 240 -1.45 -63.34 -6.28
CA ILE A 240 -1.56 -64.56 -5.50
C ILE A 240 -2.95 -65.17 -5.63
N ASN A 241 -4.02 -64.39 -5.50
CA ASN A 241 -5.40 -64.87 -5.61
C ASN A 241 -5.71 -65.43 -7.01
N LEU A 242 -5.11 -64.83 -8.04
CA LEU A 242 -5.24 -65.28 -9.44
C LEU A 242 -4.38 -66.51 -9.75
N GLY A 243 -3.57 -67.03 -8.80
CA GLY A 243 -2.74 -68.21 -8.98
C GLY A 243 -1.54 -67.98 -9.89
N TYR A 244 -1.08 -66.75 -10.04
CA TYR A 244 0.08 -66.41 -10.90
C TYR A 244 1.43 -66.73 -10.28
N TRP A 245 1.45 -67.41 -9.14
CA TRP A 245 2.66 -67.72 -8.39
C TRP A 245 2.81 -69.26 -8.27
N GLU A 246 3.87 -69.78 -8.86
CA GLU A 246 4.32 -71.15 -8.67
C GLU A 246 5.47 -71.15 -7.64
N GLY A 247 5.09 -71.26 -6.36
CA GLY A 247 6.04 -71.04 -5.26
C GLY A 247 6.49 -69.56 -5.21
N PHE A 248 7.77 -69.34 -5.41
CA PHE A 248 8.32 -67.97 -5.46
C PHE A 248 8.47 -67.42 -6.91
N ARG A 249 8.06 -68.16 -7.92
CA ARG A 249 8.15 -67.78 -9.33
C ARG A 249 6.85 -67.14 -9.79
N PHE A 250 6.93 -65.93 -10.31
CA PHE A 250 5.80 -65.23 -10.96
C PHE A 250 5.65 -65.71 -12.37
N ALA A 251 4.61 -66.43 -12.70
CA ALA A 251 4.37 -67.09 -13.99
C ALA A 251 2.93 -66.94 -14.50
N PRO A 252 2.44 -65.70 -14.73
CA PRO A 252 1.10 -65.50 -15.30
C PRO A 252 1.05 -65.93 -16.78
N PRO A 253 -0.09 -66.46 -17.27
CA PRO A 253 -0.25 -66.99 -18.64
C PRO A 253 0.06 -66.00 -19.75
N TRP A 254 -0.05 -64.70 -19.47
CA TRP A 254 0.21 -63.63 -20.44
C TRP A 254 1.68 -63.19 -20.51
N LEU A 255 2.53 -63.65 -19.61
CA LEU A 255 3.92 -63.17 -19.50
C LEU A 255 4.72 -63.52 -20.74
N ASP A 256 4.57 -64.76 -21.25
CA ASP A 256 5.30 -65.21 -22.45
C ASP A 256 4.88 -64.41 -23.70
N SER A 257 3.61 -64.10 -23.88
CA SER A 257 3.12 -63.25 -24.97
C SER A 257 3.63 -61.83 -24.85
N LEU A 258 3.75 -61.30 -23.65
CA LEU A 258 4.30 -59.97 -23.40
C LEU A 258 5.82 -59.96 -23.72
N MET A 259 6.54 -61.03 -23.35
CA MET A 259 8.00 -61.09 -23.54
C MET A 259 8.38 -61.27 -25.00
N THR A 260 7.52 -61.86 -25.81
CA THR A 260 7.74 -62.09 -27.28
C THR A 260 7.36 -60.90 -28.14
N ASN A 261 6.53 -59.96 -27.67
CA ASN A 261 6.05 -58.84 -28.43
C ASN A 261 6.67 -57.49 -27.98
N PRO A 262 7.59 -56.91 -28.74
CA PRO A 262 8.25 -55.63 -28.34
C PRO A 262 7.32 -54.47 -28.17
N VAL A 263 6.22 -54.44 -28.98
CA VAL A 263 5.22 -53.37 -28.87
C VAL A 263 4.45 -53.46 -27.55
N ALA A 264 4.11 -54.68 -27.15
CA ALA A 264 3.42 -54.92 -25.88
C ALA A 264 4.33 -54.58 -24.67
N GLN A 265 5.64 -54.85 -24.74
CA GLN A 265 6.60 -54.49 -23.71
C GLN A 265 6.65 -52.95 -23.56
N ILE A 266 6.83 -52.23 -24.66
CA ILE A 266 6.92 -50.75 -24.66
C ILE A 266 5.60 -50.15 -24.14
N SER A 267 4.45 -50.60 -24.64
CA SER A 267 3.16 -50.06 -24.26
C SER A 267 2.83 -50.30 -22.79
N SER A 268 3.12 -51.49 -22.25
CA SER A 268 2.93 -51.79 -20.83
C SER A 268 3.89 -50.98 -19.96
N GLY A 269 5.15 -50.85 -20.37
CA GLY A 269 6.13 -50.00 -19.69
C GLY A 269 5.68 -48.54 -19.65
N VAL A 270 5.24 -47.99 -20.75
CA VAL A 270 4.70 -46.62 -20.81
C VAL A 270 3.44 -46.50 -19.94
N GLY A 271 2.55 -47.49 -19.96
CA GLY A 271 1.35 -47.51 -19.12
C GLY A 271 1.66 -47.49 -17.64
N ILE A 272 2.62 -48.33 -17.19
CA ILE A 272 3.06 -48.34 -15.76
C ILE A 272 3.66 -46.98 -15.37
N VAL A 273 4.54 -46.42 -16.19
CA VAL A 273 5.12 -45.09 -15.92
C VAL A 273 4.04 -44.02 -15.87
N ALA A 274 3.06 -44.05 -16.76
CA ALA A 274 1.96 -43.11 -16.78
C ALA A 274 1.10 -43.19 -15.49
N VAL A 275 0.82 -44.39 -15.00
CA VAL A 275 0.08 -44.61 -13.75
C VAL A 275 0.88 -44.08 -12.54
N ILE A 276 2.18 -44.40 -12.46
CA ILE A 276 3.06 -43.94 -11.37
C ILE A 276 3.14 -42.41 -11.38
N LEU A 277 3.37 -41.77 -12.51
CA LEU A 277 3.41 -40.33 -12.64
C LEU A 277 2.05 -39.69 -12.35
N GLY A 278 0.97 -40.27 -12.86
CA GLY A 278 -0.39 -39.82 -12.61
C GLY A 278 -0.71 -39.80 -11.10
N LEU A 279 -0.43 -40.88 -10.40
CA LEU A 279 -0.64 -41.00 -8.96
C LEU A 279 0.22 -39.99 -8.19
N HIS A 280 1.51 -39.85 -8.55
CA HIS A 280 2.40 -38.85 -7.96
C HIS A 280 1.86 -37.43 -8.11
N PHE A 281 1.41 -37.03 -9.32
CA PHE A 281 0.88 -35.69 -9.55
C PHE A 281 -0.43 -35.45 -8.84
N VAL A 282 -1.31 -36.46 -8.69
CA VAL A 282 -2.53 -36.36 -7.89
C VAL A 282 -2.21 -36.11 -6.42
N ILE A 283 -1.29 -36.90 -5.83
CA ILE A 283 -0.85 -36.75 -4.42
C ILE A 283 -0.26 -35.35 -4.21
N ARG A 284 0.56 -34.90 -5.16
CA ARG A 284 1.16 -33.58 -5.19
C ARG A 284 0.13 -32.45 -5.18
N ALA A 285 -0.90 -32.55 -6.02
CA ALA A 285 -1.97 -31.58 -6.12
C ALA A 285 -2.85 -31.54 -4.85
N LEU A 286 -3.22 -32.71 -4.31
CA LEU A 286 -4.02 -32.81 -3.09
C LEU A 286 -3.27 -32.23 -1.87
N SER A 287 -1.98 -32.56 -1.73
CA SER A 287 -1.13 -32.04 -0.68
C SER A 287 -0.97 -30.52 -0.77
N ALA A 288 -0.85 -29.97 -1.98
CA ALA A 288 -0.76 -28.54 -2.21
C ALA A 288 -2.07 -27.83 -1.83
N ARG A 289 -3.23 -28.36 -2.27
CA ARG A 289 -4.55 -27.78 -1.94
C ARG A 289 -4.82 -27.74 -0.43
N SER A 290 -4.47 -28.81 0.29
CA SER A 290 -4.63 -28.90 1.75
C SER A 290 -3.81 -27.82 2.49
N LEU A 291 -2.55 -27.62 2.10
CA LEU A 291 -1.67 -26.61 2.71
C LEU A 291 -2.07 -25.18 2.32
N LEU A 292 -2.53 -24.98 1.09
CA LEU A 292 -2.99 -23.67 0.63
C LEU A 292 -4.14 -23.14 1.48
N ARG A 293 -5.11 -23.99 1.84
CA ARG A 293 -6.23 -23.63 2.74
C ARG A 293 -5.72 -23.15 4.10
N ARG A 294 -4.68 -23.78 4.65
CA ARG A 294 -4.07 -23.39 5.93
C ARG A 294 -3.29 -22.08 5.81
N LEU A 295 -2.52 -21.89 4.76
CA LEU A 295 -1.77 -20.67 4.51
C LEU A 295 -2.67 -19.44 4.32
N ARG A 296 -3.81 -19.57 3.66
CA ARG A 296 -4.80 -18.50 3.54
C ARG A 296 -5.34 -18.05 4.90
N LYS A 297 -5.55 -18.95 5.84
CA LYS A 297 -5.96 -18.61 7.21
C LYS A 297 -4.83 -17.94 8.00
N GLN A 298 -3.60 -18.42 7.85
CA GLN A 298 -2.44 -17.86 8.54
C GLN A 298 -2.00 -16.50 7.99
N SER A 299 -2.14 -16.24 6.68
CA SER A 299 -1.75 -14.95 6.09
C SER A 299 -2.54 -13.77 6.65
N ALA A 300 -3.80 -13.99 7.07
CA ALA A 300 -4.61 -12.97 7.73
C ALA A 300 -4.07 -12.59 9.13
N HIS A 301 -3.43 -13.53 9.84
CA HIS A 301 -2.88 -13.27 11.17
C HIS A 301 -1.45 -12.72 11.16
N LEU A 302 -0.67 -12.97 10.10
CA LEU A 302 0.75 -12.60 10.05
C LEU A 302 0.98 -11.17 9.58
N ALA A 303 -0.05 -10.43 9.18
CA ALA A 303 0.02 -9.05 8.65
C ALA A 303 1.14 -8.85 7.59
N ILE A 304 1.53 -9.92 6.87
CA ILE A 304 2.57 -9.85 5.84
C ILE A 304 1.98 -9.18 4.60
N ARG A 305 2.57 -8.07 4.19
CA ARG A 305 2.24 -7.42 2.92
C ARG A 305 2.64 -8.35 1.77
N GLY A 306 1.66 -8.95 1.11
CA GLY A 306 1.88 -9.83 -0.04
C GLY A 306 1.04 -11.10 -0.02
N ASN A 307 0.95 -11.76 -1.16
CA ASN A 307 0.15 -12.97 -1.32
C ASN A 307 1.00 -14.24 -1.16
N LEU A 308 1.16 -14.68 0.10
CA LEU A 308 1.89 -15.91 0.45
C LEU A 308 1.32 -17.14 -0.25
N ALA A 309 0.00 -17.20 -0.46
CA ALA A 309 -0.67 -18.30 -1.13
C ALA A 309 -0.22 -18.41 -2.60
N ASN A 310 -0.15 -17.30 -3.31
CA ASN A 310 0.35 -17.28 -4.69
C ASN A 310 1.85 -17.60 -4.76
N ALA A 311 2.64 -17.12 -3.80
CA ALA A 311 4.06 -17.45 -3.72
C ALA A 311 4.26 -18.96 -3.47
N PHE A 312 3.46 -19.58 -2.60
CA PHE A 312 3.48 -21.03 -2.38
C PHE A 312 3.09 -21.81 -3.64
N LEU A 313 2.00 -21.39 -4.34
CA LEU A 313 1.57 -22.03 -5.60
C LEU A 313 2.66 -22.03 -6.68
N ARG A 314 3.48 -20.98 -6.77
CA ARG A 314 4.63 -20.96 -7.69
C ARG A 314 5.66 -22.05 -7.39
N ASN A 315 5.76 -22.48 -6.14
CA ASN A 315 6.67 -23.54 -5.71
C ASN A 315 6.13 -24.97 -5.93
N THR A 316 4.80 -25.13 -6.08
CA THR A 316 4.15 -26.44 -6.22
C THR A 316 3.76 -26.78 -7.66
N LYS A 317 4.16 -25.97 -8.65
CA LYS A 317 3.91 -26.22 -10.08
C LYS A 317 4.48 -27.57 -10.55
N PRO A 318 3.82 -28.31 -11.48
CA PRO A 318 4.23 -29.63 -11.91
C PRO A 318 5.67 -29.71 -12.43
N TRP A 319 6.10 -28.71 -13.19
CA TRP A 319 7.44 -28.65 -13.78
C TRP A 319 8.56 -28.25 -12.81
N ARG A 320 8.22 -27.90 -11.57
CA ARG A 320 9.22 -27.57 -10.56
C ARG A 320 9.61 -28.81 -9.78
N SER A 321 10.91 -29.07 -9.73
CA SER A 321 11.43 -30.21 -8.97
C SER A 321 11.03 -30.13 -7.49
N ILE A 322 10.54 -31.24 -6.96
CA ILE A 322 10.26 -31.41 -5.53
C ILE A 322 11.52 -31.28 -4.67
N PHE A 323 12.71 -31.52 -5.23
CA PHE A 323 14.00 -31.44 -4.54
C PHE A 323 14.62 -30.04 -4.55
N SER A 324 13.95 -29.03 -5.14
CA SER A 324 14.45 -27.66 -5.11
C SER A 324 14.62 -27.14 -3.68
N THR A 325 15.79 -26.59 -3.36
CA THR A 325 16.14 -26.14 -2.00
C THR A 325 15.72 -24.73 -1.67
N SER A 326 15.52 -23.87 -2.69
CA SER A 326 15.17 -22.46 -2.50
C SER A 326 13.75 -22.17 -3.01
N PRO A 327 13.00 -21.27 -2.35
CA PRO A 327 11.73 -20.79 -2.86
C PRO A 327 11.86 -20.16 -4.24
N ALA A 328 10.79 -20.24 -5.05
CA ALA A 328 10.72 -19.62 -6.37
C ALA A 328 10.89 -18.11 -6.27
N GLY A 329 11.79 -17.53 -7.05
CA GLY A 329 12.11 -16.11 -7.01
C GLY A 329 13.16 -15.70 -5.97
N TRP A 330 13.57 -16.62 -5.08
CA TRP A 330 14.59 -16.36 -4.05
C TRP A 330 15.90 -17.09 -4.40
N GLY A 331 16.52 -16.66 -5.48
CA GLY A 331 17.81 -17.16 -5.93
C GLY A 331 18.99 -16.32 -5.43
N ARG A 332 20.22 -16.71 -5.83
CA ARG A 332 21.45 -15.97 -5.46
C ARG A 332 21.39 -14.48 -5.86
N GLY A 333 20.72 -14.13 -6.97
CA GLY A 333 20.57 -12.75 -7.43
C GLY A 333 19.56 -11.90 -6.62
N ALA A 334 18.63 -12.53 -5.89
CA ALA A 334 17.68 -11.82 -5.03
C ALA A 334 18.24 -11.57 -3.61
N LYS A 335 19.38 -12.19 -3.29
CA LYS A 335 20.09 -12.02 -2.00
C LYS A 335 21.18 -10.95 -2.06
N LYS A 336 21.47 -10.41 -3.24
CA LYS A 336 22.32 -9.24 -3.46
C LYS A 336 21.49 -7.96 -3.50
#